data_da7fed669574f98f8c05c9f039de656b
#
_entry.id   da7fed669574f98f8c05c9f039de656b
#
_cell.length_a   1.000
_cell.length_b   1.000
_cell.length_c   1.000
_cell.angle_alpha   90.00
_cell.angle_beta   90.00
_cell.angle_gamma   90.00
#
_symmetry.space_group_name_H-M   'P 1'
#
loop_
_entity.id
_entity.type
_entity.pdbx_description
1 polymer ?
#
loop_
_entity_poly.entity_id
_entity_poly.type
_entity_poly.pdbx_seq_one_letter_code
_entity_poly.pdbx_strand_id
1 'polypeptide(L)'
;MDKKVILKINMVLLSDAILGSGYSIPGEEDIAVCQDENGYPYMKGSSFKGLLKESMENLAAWQQINPGEIEEMTGVADWNGASEGRRIHVTSLKLSDPPYDPEECYERRTFTSLENGVIKKGTLRTAVCIVRGSVFTGELTCAKEDVRFISQALMGIKYVGTLRNRGFGHVKLTSEICKKRNPAAEIEATCCLHYRIKTELPVVITDLNRSKGYHYETVGYIPGSAIRGMVMGKLVAGNPSWFKEHKKEALREMYFLDAVPNHEGKTVIPSIKGFYEKKDGSDFQSVLKDGELSPGVKRAGMGSFCSIEENRVIYWSAKTGGITRIRKGSGEDKLMFQSHYLCENQEFDGYILLKNPEYAKVIANSLGKECWVGSDRYEGFGKCEITLEKFCIYLPFLHSACWMNWEIHAA
;
A
#
# COMPACT_ATOMS: atom_id res chain seq x y z
N MET A 1 1.51 26.05 -4.49
CA MET A 1 2.28 25.89 -3.23
C MET A 1 1.54 24.93 -2.36
N ASP A 2 2.09 23.75 -2.14
CA ASP A 2 1.42 22.67 -1.40
C ASP A 2 1.22 23.06 0.06
N LYS A 3 -0.02 23.33 0.39
CA LYS A 3 -0.44 23.65 1.76
C LYS A 3 -0.87 22.39 2.52
N LYS A 4 -0.33 21.21 2.15
CA LYS A 4 -0.66 19.96 2.86
C LYS A 4 0.25 19.79 4.09
N VAL A 5 -0.36 19.37 5.19
CA VAL A 5 0.27 19.14 6.48
C VAL A 5 0.06 17.68 6.86
N ILE A 6 1.05 17.08 7.51
CA ILE A 6 0.94 15.76 8.10
C ILE A 6 0.73 15.90 9.59
N LEU A 7 -0.32 15.24 10.07
CA LEU A 7 -0.60 15.05 11.47
C LEU A 7 -0.21 13.63 11.87
N LYS A 8 0.68 13.48 12.83
CA LYS A 8 0.91 12.21 13.52
C LYS A 8 -0.23 12.01 14.50
N ILE A 9 -0.91 10.87 14.39
CA ILE A 9 -2.01 10.50 15.28
C ILE A 9 -1.48 9.49 16.29
N ASN A 10 -1.79 9.71 17.57
CA ASN A 10 -1.56 8.75 18.63
C ASN A 10 -2.92 8.37 19.22
N MET A 11 -3.21 7.05 19.24
CA MET A 11 -4.43 6.48 19.80
C MET A 11 -4.08 5.53 20.94
N VAL A 12 -4.52 5.87 22.15
CA VAL A 12 -4.33 5.03 23.34
C VAL A 12 -5.61 4.31 23.66
N LEU A 13 -5.59 2.99 23.81
CA LEU A 13 -6.73 2.20 24.27
C LEU A 13 -6.91 2.36 25.78
N LEU A 14 -8.03 2.92 26.19
CA LEU A 14 -8.44 3.07 27.60
C LEU A 14 -9.24 1.86 28.09
N SER A 15 -9.81 1.08 27.19
CA SER A 15 -10.42 -0.23 27.44
C SER A 15 -10.01 -1.21 26.36
N ASP A 16 -10.20 -2.50 26.56
CA ASP A 16 -9.99 -3.52 25.55
C ASP A 16 -10.77 -3.19 24.28
N ALA A 17 -10.20 -3.50 23.13
CA ALA A 17 -10.81 -3.17 21.84
C ALA A 17 -10.89 -4.38 20.91
N ILE A 18 -11.92 -4.42 20.07
CA ILE A 18 -12.08 -5.41 19.02
C ILE A 18 -12.04 -4.67 17.67
N LEU A 19 -10.86 -4.64 17.05
CA LEU A 19 -10.66 -4.09 15.72
C LEU A 19 -10.89 -5.19 14.68
N GLY A 20 -12.16 -5.49 14.40
CA GLY A 20 -12.57 -6.64 13.58
C GLY A 20 -11.96 -6.65 12.17
N SER A 21 -11.46 -7.80 11.76
CA SER A 21 -10.93 -8.05 10.42
C SER A 21 -12.03 -8.20 9.36
N GLY A 22 -13.23 -8.55 9.79
CA GLY A 22 -14.35 -8.98 8.95
C GLY A 22 -14.37 -10.49 8.70
N TYR A 23 -13.43 -11.23 9.28
CA TYR A 23 -13.38 -12.69 9.22
C TYR A 23 -13.75 -13.32 10.55
N SER A 24 -14.19 -14.59 10.49
CA SER A 24 -14.32 -15.49 11.63
C SER A 24 -13.46 -16.72 11.38
N ILE A 25 -12.92 -17.33 12.44
CA ILE A 25 -12.17 -18.58 12.36
C ILE A 25 -13.10 -19.69 12.88
N PRO A 26 -13.64 -20.57 11.99
CA PRO A 26 -14.58 -21.60 12.39
C PRO A 26 -13.98 -22.51 13.48
N GLY A 27 -14.69 -22.65 14.61
CA GLY A 27 -14.27 -23.47 15.73
C GLY A 27 -13.34 -22.80 16.73
N GLU A 28 -12.83 -21.59 16.44
CA GLU A 28 -11.93 -20.86 17.35
C GLU A 28 -12.50 -19.50 17.75
N GLU A 29 -12.82 -18.63 16.77
CA GLU A 29 -13.19 -17.24 17.02
C GLU A 29 -14.34 -16.78 16.11
N ASP A 30 -15.41 -16.25 16.71
CA ASP A 30 -16.50 -15.64 15.97
C ASP A 30 -16.15 -14.26 15.41
N ILE A 31 -15.20 -13.55 16.06
CA ILE A 31 -14.72 -12.24 15.65
C ILE A 31 -13.20 -12.22 15.75
N ALA A 32 -12.52 -12.27 14.59
CA ALA A 32 -11.09 -12.10 14.51
C ALA A 32 -10.70 -10.62 14.39
N VAL A 33 -9.58 -10.22 14.99
CA VAL A 33 -9.03 -8.87 14.88
C VAL A 33 -8.15 -8.71 13.64
N CYS A 34 -7.92 -7.48 13.22
CA CYS A 34 -6.95 -7.17 12.17
C CYS A 34 -5.54 -7.39 12.70
N GLN A 35 -4.77 -8.22 12.03
CA GLN A 35 -3.36 -8.50 12.33
C GLN A 35 -2.51 -8.21 11.09
N ASP A 36 -1.29 -7.73 11.31
CA ASP A 36 -0.27 -7.62 10.26
C ASP A 36 0.43 -8.97 10.01
N GLU A 37 1.41 -9.00 9.12
CA GLU A 37 2.15 -10.22 8.75
C GLU A 37 2.94 -10.85 9.91
N ASN A 38 3.21 -10.08 10.96
CA ASN A 38 3.92 -10.52 12.16
C ASN A 38 2.98 -10.89 13.31
N GLY A 39 1.66 -10.80 13.10
CA GLY A 39 0.64 -11.10 14.09
C GLY A 39 0.30 -9.94 15.02
N TYR A 40 0.84 -8.73 14.81
CA TYR A 40 0.50 -7.58 15.64
C TYR A 40 -0.81 -6.92 15.20
N PRO A 41 -1.60 -6.40 16.16
CA PRO A 41 -2.86 -5.74 15.85
C PRO A 41 -2.65 -4.40 15.16
N TYR A 42 -3.52 -4.09 14.23
CA TYR A 42 -3.58 -2.75 13.62
C TYR A 42 -5.01 -2.33 13.35
N MET A 43 -5.22 -1.02 13.22
CA MET A 43 -6.49 -0.45 12.77
C MET A 43 -6.39 -0.04 11.30
N LYS A 44 -7.27 -0.56 10.46
CA LYS A 44 -7.34 -0.20 9.03
C LYS A 44 -7.55 1.30 8.88
N GLY A 45 -6.78 1.96 7.99
CA GLY A 45 -6.93 3.37 7.69
C GLY A 45 -8.33 3.74 7.19
N SER A 46 -8.96 2.86 6.39
CA SER A 46 -10.35 3.05 5.94
C SER A 46 -11.37 3.04 7.08
N SER A 47 -11.20 2.13 8.06
CA SER A 47 -12.07 2.09 9.25
C SER A 47 -11.89 3.34 10.11
N PHE A 48 -10.65 3.77 10.30
CA PHE A 48 -10.35 5.00 11.04
C PHE A 48 -10.90 6.25 10.33
N LYS A 49 -10.75 6.32 9.00
CA LYS A 49 -11.31 7.40 8.18
C LYS A 49 -12.83 7.45 8.27
N GLY A 50 -13.51 6.30 8.33
CA GLY A 50 -14.95 6.23 8.53
C GLY A 50 -15.39 6.83 9.88
N LEU A 51 -14.67 6.50 10.96
CA LEU A 51 -14.94 7.09 12.29
C LEU A 51 -14.64 8.60 12.32
N LEU A 52 -13.57 9.01 11.64
CA LEU A 52 -13.24 10.43 11.52
C LEU A 52 -14.34 11.18 10.77
N LYS A 53 -14.86 10.62 9.67
CA LYS A 53 -15.98 11.18 8.92
C LYS A 53 -17.22 11.33 9.79
N GLU A 54 -17.62 10.28 10.54
CA GLU A 54 -18.72 10.32 11.50
C GLU A 54 -18.54 11.45 12.53
N SER A 55 -17.32 11.59 13.07
CA SER A 55 -17.00 12.65 14.02
C SER A 55 -17.02 14.05 13.40
N MET A 56 -16.55 14.19 12.14
CA MET A 56 -16.59 15.45 11.39
C MET A 56 -18.03 15.87 11.10
N GLU A 57 -18.89 14.94 10.71
CA GLU A 57 -20.33 15.19 10.46
C GLU A 57 -21.03 15.66 11.73
N ASN A 58 -20.78 15.01 12.87
CA ASN A 58 -21.31 15.43 14.16
C ASN A 58 -20.83 16.83 14.55
N LEU A 59 -19.52 17.10 14.39
CA LEU A 59 -18.94 18.41 14.71
C LEU A 59 -19.47 19.51 13.78
N ALA A 60 -19.66 19.20 12.51
CA ALA A 60 -20.20 20.14 11.53
C ALA A 60 -21.64 20.53 11.82
N ALA A 61 -22.47 19.59 12.28
CA ALA A 61 -23.83 19.88 12.69
C ALA A 61 -23.88 20.91 13.84
N TRP A 62 -22.93 20.89 14.79
CA TRP A 62 -22.78 21.86 15.85
C TRP A 62 -22.23 23.21 15.38
N GLN A 63 -21.28 23.20 14.41
CA GLN A 63 -20.61 24.40 13.90
C GLN A 63 -21.29 25.01 12.68
N GLN A 64 -22.41 24.44 12.22
CA GLN A 64 -23.14 24.87 11.02
C GLN A 64 -22.26 24.86 9.74
N ILE A 65 -21.34 23.92 9.65
CA ILE A 65 -20.51 23.70 8.46
C ILE A 65 -21.32 22.95 7.40
N ASN A 66 -21.13 23.33 6.13
CA ASN A 66 -21.84 22.67 5.03
C ASN A 66 -21.40 21.20 4.90
N PRO A 67 -22.32 20.21 4.89
CA PRO A 67 -21.99 18.80 4.69
C PRO A 67 -21.16 18.53 3.43
N GLY A 68 -21.34 19.30 2.36
CA GLY A 68 -20.55 19.19 1.13
C GLY A 68 -19.04 19.39 1.34
N GLU A 69 -18.63 20.19 2.31
CA GLU A 69 -17.21 20.36 2.65
C GLU A 69 -16.60 19.09 3.25
N ILE A 70 -17.38 18.33 4.02
CA ILE A 70 -16.95 17.05 4.58
C ILE A 70 -16.81 16.01 3.48
N GLU A 71 -17.74 15.97 2.55
CA GLU A 71 -17.67 15.10 1.38
C GLU A 71 -16.46 15.42 0.52
N GLU A 72 -16.13 16.69 0.34
CA GLU A 72 -14.91 17.10 -0.37
C GLU A 72 -13.65 16.59 0.34
N MET A 73 -13.57 16.70 1.66
CA MET A 73 -12.43 16.22 2.46
C MET A 73 -12.34 14.70 2.50
N THR A 74 -13.46 13.99 2.67
CA THR A 74 -13.48 12.54 2.87
C THR A 74 -13.62 11.75 1.57
N GLY A 75 -14.07 12.38 0.50
CA GLY A 75 -14.39 11.81 -0.80
C GLY A 75 -15.81 11.27 -0.85
N VAL A 76 -16.49 11.49 -1.97
CA VAL A 76 -17.75 10.82 -2.30
C VAL A 76 -17.43 9.43 -2.81
N ALA A 77 -18.31 8.46 -2.54
CA ALA A 77 -18.17 7.09 -3.01
C ALA A 77 -18.30 6.94 -4.55
N ASP A 78 -18.36 8.05 -5.29
CA ASP A 78 -18.51 8.02 -6.73
C ASP A 78 -17.18 7.77 -7.45
N TRP A 79 -17.22 6.78 -8.34
CA TRP A 79 -16.13 6.25 -9.15
C TRP A 79 -15.54 7.27 -10.16
N ASN A 80 -16.17 8.41 -10.37
CA ASN A 80 -15.82 9.38 -11.39
C ASN A 80 -14.87 10.50 -10.92
N GLY A 81 -13.70 10.13 -10.40
CA GLY A 81 -12.53 11.02 -10.42
C GLY A 81 -12.69 12.42 -9.82
N ALA A 82 -13.52 12.59 -8.80
CA ALA A 82 -13.73 13.89 -8.18
C ALA A 82 -12.50 14.42 -7.44
N SER A 83 -12.20 15.65 -7.70
CA SER A 83 -11.23 16.61 -7.15
C SER A 83 -10.26 16.10 -6.06
N GLU A 84 -8.99 16.00 -6.41
CA GLU A 84 -7.89 15.64 -5.50
C GLU A 84 -7.54 16.77 -4.49
N GLY A 85 -8.19 17.93 -4.57
CA GLY A 85 -7.70 19.15 -3.93
C GLY A 85 -7.62 19.09 -2.40
N ARG A 86 -8.71 18.75 -1.75
CA ARG A 86 -8.88 18.86 -0.27
C ARG A 86 -8.91 17.52 0.45
N ARG A 87 -8.76 16.40 -0.29
CA ARG A 87 -8.89 15.06 0.29
C ARG A 87 -7.85 14.75 1.34
N ILE A 88 -8.34 14.21 2.47
CA ILE A 88 -7.50 13.67 3.54
C ILE A 88 -7.02 12.26 3.18
N HIS A 89 -5.76 11.99 3.50
CA HIS A 89 -5.17 10.65 3.44
C HIS A 89 -4.93 10.18 4.86
N VAL A 90 -5.30 8.95 5.15
CA VAL A 90 -5.09 8.34 6.47
C VAL A 90 -4.35 7.03 6.28
N THR A 91 -3.25 6.84 7.01
CA THR A 91 -2.56 5.55 7.06
C THR A 91 -3.28 4.60 8.02
N SER A 92 -3.01 3.31 7.93
CA SER A 92 -3.39 2.40 9.01
C SER A 92 -2.66 2.79 10.30
N LEU A 93 -3.33 2.63 11.44
CA LEU A 93 -2.71 2.88 12.74
C LEU A 93 -2.10 1.56 13.22
N LYS A 94 -0.79 1.56 13.44
CA LYS A 94 -0.01 0.42 13.89
C LYS A 94 0.40 0.56 15.34
N LEU A 95 0.66 -0.54 16.01
CA LEU A 95 1.16 -0.55 17.37
C LEU A 95 2.52 0.17 17.44
N SER A 96 2.67 1.11 18.40
CA SER A 96 3.87 1.96 18.51
C SER A 96 5.06 1.21 19.05
N ASP A 97 4.84 0.45 20.12
CA ASP A 97 5.87 -0.31 20.83
C ASP A 97 5.39 -1.76 20.94
N PRO A 98 5.57 -2.56 19.87
CA PRO A 98 5.13 -3.95 19.88
C PRO A 98 5.96 -4.76 20.89
N PRO A 99 5.33 -5.63 21.72
CA PRO A 99 6.05 -6.57 22.55
C PRO A 99 6.81 -7.59 21.69
N TYR A 100 7.70 -8.36 22.30
CA TYR A 100 8.44 -9.39 21.57
C TYR A 100 7.51 -10.51 21.05
N ASP A 101 6.53 -10.90 21.85
CA ASP A 101 5.53 -11.90 21.49
C ASP A 101 4.21 -11.20 21.12
N PRO A 102 3.73 -11.36 19.90
CA PRO A 102 2.44 -10.79 19.47
C PRO A 102 1.25 -11.23 20.31
N GLU A 103 1.29 -12.44 20.90
CA GLU A 103 0.20 -12.97 21.73
C GLU A 103 -0.05 -12.11 22.98
N GLU A 104 0.96 -11.39 23.48
CA GLU A 104 0.81 -10.44 24.60
C GLU A 104 -0.12 -9.26 24.29
N CYS A 105 -0.39 -9.02 23.00
CA CYS A 105 -1.32 -7.97 22.57
C CYS A 105 -2.79 -8.36 22.74
N TYR A 106 -3.07 -9.64 23.05
CA TYR A 106 -4.43 -10.17 22.92
C TYR A 106 -4.94 -10.79 24.21
N GLU A 107 -6.26 -10.70 24.37
CA GLU A 107 -7.01 -11.40 25.41
C GLU A 107 -8.29 -11.98 24.81
N ARG A 108 -8.62 -13.23 25.15
CA ARG A 108 -9.86 -13.87 24.71
C ARG A 108 -11.00 -13.54 25.67
N ARG A 109 -12.11 -13.06 25.13
CA ARG A 109 -13.34 -12.74 25.87
C ARG A 109 -14.50 -13.58 25.34
N THR A 110 -15.26 -14.14 26.25
CA THR A 110 -16.44 -14.94 25.92
C THR A 110 -17.72 -14.17 26.30
N PHE A 111 -18.67 -14.15 25.39
CA PHE A 111 -19.95 -13.45 25.55
C PHE A 111 -21.10 -14.44 25.42
N THR A 112 -22.16 -14.21 26.20
CA THR A 112 -23.41 -14.94 26.10
C THR A 112 -24.58 -13.96 26.04
N SER A 113 -25.71 -14.40 25.50
CA SER A 113 -26.98 -13.65 25.61
C SER A 113 -27.82 -14.25 26.71
N LEU A 114 -28.43 -13.40 27.50
CA LEU A 114 -29.40 -13.81 28.54
C LEU A 114 -30.84 -13.63 28.00
N GLU A 115 -31.66 -14.58 28.26
CA GLU A 115 -33.12 -14.54 28.02
C GLU A 115 -33.82 -14.86 29.34
N ASN A 116 -34.59 -13.93 29.86
CA ASN A 116 -35.22 -14.00 31.18
C ASN A 116 -34.23 -14.32 32.33
N GLY A 117 -33.03 -13.78 32.29
CA GLY A 117 -31.98 -13.99 33.30
C GLY A 117 -31.22 -15.32 33.19
N VAL A 118 -31.53 -16.16 32.19
CA VAL A 118 -30.86 -17.46 31.95
C VAL A 118 -30.07 -17.40 30.65
N ILE A 119 -28.91 -18.08 30.60
CA ILE A 119 -28.07 -18.18 29.39
C ILE A 119 -28.87 -18.85 28.27
N LYS A 120 -29.02 -18.14 27.15
CA LYS A 120 -29.66 -18.68 25.95
C LYS A 120 -28.74 -19.69 25.29
N LYS A 121 -29.23 -20.92 25.07
CA LYS A 121 -28.46 -21.99 24.39
C LYS A 121 -28.01 -21.53 22.99
N GLY A 122 -26.76 -21.85 22.61
CA GLY A 122 -26.21 -21.54 21.29
C GLY A 122 -25.81 -20.05 21.09
N THR A 123 -25.71 -19.26 22.17
CA THR A 123 -25.32 -17.85 22.10
C THR A 123 -23.92 -17.55 22.63
N LEU A 124 -23.16 -18.62 22.96
CA LEU A 124 -21.75 -18.46 23.34
C LEU A 124 -20.96 -17.97 22.13
N ARG A 125 -20.29 -16.86 22.27
CA ARG A 125 -19.41 -16.27 21.25
C ARG A 125 -18.08 -15.92 21.86
N THR A 126 -17.01 -16.25 21.17
CA THR A 126 -15.64 -15.91 21.57
C THR A 126 -15.11 -14.83 20.64
N ALA A 127 -14.50 -13.79 21.22
CA ALA A 127 -13.81 -12.77 20.48
C ALA A 127 -12.41 -12.56 21.06
N VAL A 128 -11.47 -12.31 20.18
CA VAL A 128 -10.14 -11.82 20.55
C VAL A 128 -10.21 -10.32 20.70
N CYS A 129 -9.68 -9.83 21.82
CA CYS A 129 -9.65 -8.42 22.15
C CYS A 129 -8.19 -7.97 22.24
N ILE A 130 -7.93 -6.75 21.77
CA ILE A 130 -6.64 -6.08 21.98
C ILE A 130 -6.66 -5.48 23.38
N VAL A 131 -5.60 -5.73 24.13
CA VAL A 131 -5.52 -5.32 25.55
C VAL A 131 -5.48 -3.79 25.71
N ARG A 132 -6.14 -3.29 26.75
CA ARG A 132 -6.08 -1.89 27.15
C ARG A 132 -4.63 -1.45 27.40
N GLY A 133 -4.33 -0.17 27.18
CA GLY A 133 -2.99 0.39 27.32
C GLY A 133 -2.20 0.35 26.01
N SER A 134 -2.62 -0.43 25.03
CA SER A 134 -1.98 -0.45 23.70
C SER A 134 -2.05 0.93 23.04
N VAL A 135 -0.92 1.34 22.47
CA VAL A 135 -0.77 2.64 21.79
C VAL A 135 -0.58 2.41 20.30
N PHE A 136 -1.43 3.02 19.50
CA PHE A 136 -1.36 2.95 18.04
C PHE A 136 -0.97 4.29 17.46
N THR A 137 -0.13 4.29 16.44
CA THR A 137 0.28 5.49 15.71
C THR A 137 -0.03 5.37 14.23
N GLY A 138 -0.35 6.49 13.64
CA GLY A 138 -0.59 6.63 12.20
C GLY A 138 -0.40 8.06 11.74
N GLU A 139 -0.58 8.30 10.46
CA GLU A 139 -0.47 9.62 9.86
C GLU A 139 -1.74 10.01 9.12
N LEU A 140 -2.08 11.29 9.22
CA LEU A 140 -3.16 11.91 8.47
C LEU A 140 -2.59 13.10 7.70
N THR A 141 -2.73 13.10 6.39
CA THR A 141 -2.37 14.24 5.53
C THR A 141 -3.62 15.02 5.16
N CYS A 142 -3.62 16.32 5.40
CA CYS A 142 -4.74 17.22 5.10
C CYS A 142 -4.26 18.58 4.60
N ALA A 143 -5.17 19.43 4.15
CA ALA A 143 -4.88 20.84 3.87
C ALA A 143 -4.59 21.59 5.19
N LYS A 144 -3.71 22.59 5.13
CA LYS A 144 -3.30 23.37 6.32
C LYS A 144 -4.48 24.09 6.97
N GLU A 145 -5.42 24.53 6.17
CA GLU A 145 -6.64 25.24 6.61
C GLU A 145 -7.58 24.32 7.41
N ASP A 146 -7.58 23.01 7.12
CA ASP A 146 -8.48 22.04 7.75
C ASP A 146 -7.92 21.44 9.05
N VAL A 147 -6.65 21.72 9.40
CA VAL A 147 -5.96 21.13 10.56
C VAL A 147 -6.74 21.31 11.86
N ARG A 148 -7.27 22.51 12.11
CA ARG A 148 -8.00 22.82 13.34
C ARG A 148 -9.29 21.99 13.44
N PHE A 149 -10.06 21.96 12.36
CA PHE A 149 -11.33 21.21 12.31
C PHE A 149 -11.10 19.70 12.46
N ILE A 150 -10.12 19.17 11.75
CA ILE A 150 -9.74 17.75 11.82
C ILE A 150 -9.23 17.38 13.22
N SER A 151 -8.41 18.21 13.84
CA SER A 151 -7.93 17.98 15.21
C SER A 151 -9.07 17.96 16.23
N GLN A 152 -10.06 18.82 16.07
CA GLN A 152 -11.27 18.80 16.90
C GLN A 152 -12.10 17.54 16.67
N ALA A 153 -12.29 17.14 15.41
CA ALA A 153 -12.99 15.91 15.07
C ALA A 153 -12.27 14.66 15.62
N LEU A 154 -10.94 14.60 15.56
CA LEU A 154 -10.15 13.52 16.16
C LEU A 154 -10.42 13.42 17.68
N MET A 155 -10.46 14.53 18.39
CA MET A 155 -10.81 14.54 19.83
C MET A 155 -12.24 14.09 20.11
N GLY A 156 -13.14 14.18 19.13
CA GLY A 156 -14.52 13.71 19.20
C GLY A 156 -14.66 12.20 19.16
N ILE A 157 -13.70 11.49 18.60
CA ILE A 157 -13.72 10.02 18.53
C ILE A 157 -13.38 9.45 19.90
N LYS A 158 -14.37 8.88 20.58
CA LYS A 158 -14.23 8.29 21.92
C LYS A 158 -14.17 6.77 21.89
N TYR A 159 -14.68 6.12 20.86
CA TYR A 159 -14.76 4.68 20.74
C TYR A 159 -14.39 4.21 19.34
N VAL A 160 -13.66 3.10 19.29
CA VAL A 160 -13.25 2.43 18.04
C VAL A 160 -13.66 0.95 18.06
N GLY A 161 -13.72 0.33 16.89
CA GLY A 161 -14.01 -1.10 16.76
C GLY A 161 -15.46 -1.47 16.98
N THR A 162 -15.69 -2.72 17.38
CA THR A 162 -17.02 -3.30 17.62
C THR A 162 -17.37 -3.36 19.12
N LEU A 163 -18.64 -3.66 19.44
CA LEU A 163 -19.16 -3.75 20.81
C LEU A 163 -18.92 -2.49 21.66
N ARG A 164 -18.88 -1.31 21.05
CA ARG A 164 -18.67 0.00 21.70
C ARG A 164 -19.65 0.27 22.83
N ASN A 165 -20.90 -0.15 22.67
CA ASN A 165 -21.96 -0.03 23.66
C ASN A 165 -21.83 -1.03 24.86
N ARG A 166 -20.85 -1.92 24.83
CA ARG A 166 -20.53 -2.87 25.91
C ARG A 166 -19.22 -2.55 26.60
N GLY A 167 -18.70 -1.31 26.44
CA GLY A 167 -17.49 -0.83 27.10
C GLY A 167 -16.18 -1.14 26.38
N PHE A 168 -16.23 -1.72 25.16
CA PHE A 168 -15.05 -1.97 24.37
C PHE A 168 -14.66 -0.75 23.53
N GLY A 169 -13.36 -0.64 23.25
CA GLY A 169 -12.81 0.31 22.31
C GLY A 169 -12.83 1.77 22.78
N HIS A 170 -12.90 2.05 24.07
CA HIS A 170 -12.73 3.40 24.57
C HIS A 170 -11.31 3.88 24.32
N VAL A 171 -11.13 5.05 23.69
CA VAL A 171 -9.83 5.58 23.27
C VAL A 171 -9.62 7.02 23.64
N LYS A 172 -8.35 7.40 23.74
CA LYS A 172 -7.89 8.80 23.73
C LYS A 172 -7.05 9.03 22.48
N LEU A 173 -7.46 9.97 21.66
CA LEU A 173 -6.76 10.40 20.45
C LEU A 173 -6.08 11.74 20.67
N THR A 174 -4.84 11.85 20.18
CA THR A 174 -4.08 13.10 20.11
C THR A 174 -3.46 13.22 18.72
N SER A 175 -3.22 14.46 18.27
CA SER A 175 -2.56 14.71 16.99
C SER A 175 -1.52 15.81 17.13
N GLU A 176 -0.41 15.63 16.41
CA GLU A 176 0.71 16.58 16.37
C GLU A 176 1.11 16.85 14.91
N ILE A 177 1.48 18.09 14.60
CA ILE A 177 1.95 18.46 13.27
C ILE A 177 3.39 17.96 13.06
N CYS A 178 3.59 17.08 12.08
CA CYS A 178 4.91 16.65 11.67
C CYS A 178 5.54 17.67 10.70
N LYS A 179 6.73 18.14 11.00
CA LYS A 179 7.54 18.92 10.04
C LYS A 179 8.24 17.96 9.09
N LYS A 180 7.79 17.88 7.82
CA LYS A 180 8.54 17.13 6.78
C LYS A 180 9.88 17.82 6.51
N ARG A 181 10.95 17.04 6.59
CA ARG A 181 12.19 17.32 5.87
C ARG A 181 12.21 16.37 4.66
N ASN A 182 12.00 16.91 3.48
CA ASN A 182 12.26 16.22 2.21
C ASN A 182 13.56 16.79 1.63
N PRO A 183 14.74 16.22 1.87
CA PRO A 183 15.88 16.52 1.07
C PRO A 183 15.62 15.97 -0.34
N ALA A 184 15.56 16.85 -1.34
CA ALA A 184 15.66 16.46 -2.73
C ALA A 184 17.02 15.77 -2.92
N ALA A 185 17.04 14.64 -3.63
CA ALA A 185 18.31 14.03 -4.02
C ALA A 185 18.98 14.96 -5.05
N GLU A 186 20.24 15.35 -4.80
CA GLU A 186 21.04 16.02 -5.83
C GLU A 186 21.48 14.97 -6.85
N ILE A 187 20.81 14.96 -7.99
CA ILE A 187 21.12 14.04 -9.10
C ILE A 187 21.61 14.86 -10.29
N GLU A 188 22.75 14.48 -10.82
CA GLU A 188 23.28 15.03 -12.06
C GLU A 188 22.46 14.58 -13.28
N ALA A 189 22.64 15.27 -14.41
CA ALA A 189 22.03 14.86 -15.68
C ALA A 189 22.46 13.45 -16.07
N THR A 190 21.48 12.59 -16.37
CA THR A 190 21.71 11.20 -16.77
C THR A 190 20.58 10.69 -17.65
N CYS A 191 20.90 9.78 -18.56
CA CYS A 191 19.93 9.11 -19.41
C CYS A 191 19.22 7.92 -18.72
N CYS A 192 19.72 7.49 -17.56
CA CYS A 192 19.13 6.40 -16.81
C CYS A 192 19.14 6.70 -15.31
N LEU A 193 17.97 6.63 -14.71
CA LEU A 193 17.76 6.66 -13.25
C LEU A 193 17.41 5.27 -12.77
N HIS A 194 18.16 4.77 -11.81
CA HIS A 194 17.74 3.64 -10.99
C HIS A 194 16.84 4.15 -9.87
N TYR A 195 15.71 3.53 -9.65
CA TYR A 195 14.87 3.82 -8.49
C TYR A 195 14.60 2.57 -7.69
N ARG A 196 14.59 2.74 -6.38
CA ARG A 196 14.16 1.72 -5.42
C ARG A 196 12.94 2.20 -4.69
N ILE A 197 11.91 1.38 -4.64
CA ILE A 197 10.69 1.64 -3.89
C ILE A 197 10.58 0.64 -2.76
N LYS A 198 10.42 1.14 -1.53
CA LYS A 198 10.08 0.37 -0.35
C LYS A 198 8.63 0.63 0.02
N THR A 199 7.83 -0.43 0.10
CA THR A 199 6.44 -0.32 0.52
C THR A 199 6.35 -0.08 2.03
N GLU A 200 5.84 1.08 2.45
CA GLU A 200 5.57 1.39 3.86
C GLU A 200 4.16 0.95 4.28
N LEU A 201 3.24 0.95 3.33
CA LEU A 201 1.87 0.44 3.46
C LEU A 201 1.59 -0.56 2.33
N PRO A 202 0.62 -1.46 2.51
CA PRO A 202 0.21 -2.37 1.45
C PRO A 202 -0.16 -1.63 0.16
N VAL A 203 0.18 -2.18 -1.00
CA VAL A 203 -0.03 -1.55 -2.31
C VAL A 203 -1.02 -2.36 -3.14
N VAL A 204 -2.13 -1.74 -3.54
CA VAL A 204 -3.14 -2.38 -4.40
C VAL A 204 -2.85 -2.04 -5.86
N ILE A 205 -2.50 -3.06 -6.64
CA ILE A 205 -2.32 -2.96 -8.09
C ILE A 205 -3.05 -4.13 -8.72
N THR A 206 -4.26 -3.87 -9.22
CA THR A 206 -5.15 -4.93 -9.72
C THR A 206 -4.60 -5.56 -10.99
N ASP A 207 -4.48 -6.88 -10.99
CA ASP A 207 -4.24 -7.69 -12.18
C ASP A 207 -5.57 -7.97 -12.89
N LEU A 208 -5.87 -7.20 -13.94
CA LEU A 208 -7.10 -7.32 -14.69
C LEU A 208 -7.25 -8.69 -15.38
N ASN A 209 -6.16 -9.35 -15.72
CA ASN A 209 -6.19 -10.63 -16.42
C ASN A 209 -6.55 -11.80 -15.49
N ARG A 210 -6.20 -11.68 -14.20
CA ARG A 210 -6.42 -12.74 -13.19
C ARG A 210 -7.63 -12.47 -12.31
N SER A 211 -8.15 -11.23 -12.30
CA SER A 211 -9.32 -10.85 -11.53
C SER A 211 -10.61 -11.37 -12.17
N LYS A 212 -11.51 -11.93 -11.36
CA LYS A 212 -12.80 -12.48 -11.82
C LYS A 212 -13.91 -12.14 -10.83
N GLY A 213 -15.02 -11.62 -11.35
CA GLY A 213 -16.19 -11.29 -10.55
C GLY A 213 -15.86 -10.28 -9.43
N TYR A 214 -16.07 -10.70 -8.19
CA TYR A 214 -15.79 -9.89 -7.00
C TYR A 214 -14.44 -10.20 -6.36
N HIS A 215 -13.55 -10.87 -7.07
CA HIS A 215 -12.23 -11.26 -6.62
C HIS A 215 -11.17 -10.56 -7.46
N TYR A 216 -10.44 -9.62 -6.86
CA TYR A 216 -9.43 -8.79 -7.50
C TYR A 216 -8.04 -9.26 -7.07
N GLU A 217 -7.31 -9.85 -8.01
CA GLU A 217 -5.92 -10.28 -7.82
C GLU A 217 -4.96 -9.09 -7.94
N THR A 218 -3.78 -9.20 -7.34
CA THR A 218 -2.69 -8.23 -7.49
C THR A 218 -1.56 -8.79 -8.32
N VAL A 219 -0.84 -7.91 -9.02
CA VAL A 219 0.43 -8.27 -9.66
C VAL A 219 1.54 -8.40 -8.63
N GLY A 220 2.56 -9.24 -8.91
CA GLY A 220 3.72 -9.44 -8.03
C GLY A 220 4.87 -8.44 -8.23
N TYR A 221 4.62 -7.29 -8.87
CA TYR A 221 5.59 -6.25 -9.19
C TYR A 221 4.89 -4.88 -9.25
N ILE A 222 5.64 -3.80 -9.40
CA ILE A 222 5.05 -2.47 -9.59
C ILE A 222 5.18 -2.09 -11.07
N PRO A 223 4.07 -2.03 -11.83
CA PRO A 223 4.12 -1.70 -13.25
C PRO A 223 4.70 -0.32 -13.52
N GLY A 224 5.47 -0.19 -14.58
CA GLY A 224 6.03 1.09 -15.04
C GLY A 224 4.96 2.15 -15.30
N SER A 225 3.74 1.72 -15.69
CA SER A 225 2.59 2.62 -15.82
C SER A 225 2.17 3.25 -14.50
N ALA A 226 2.23 2.53 -13.39
CA ALA A 226 1.95 3.06 -12.04
C ALA A 226 3.03 4.04 -11.61
N ILE A 227 4.31 3.73 -11.88
CA ILE A 227 5.43 4.63 -11.62
C ILE A 227 5.30 5.90 -12.46
N ARG A 228 4.99 5.76 -13.75
CA ARG A 228 4.76 6.91 -14.63
C ARG A 228 3.65 7.81 -14.10
N GLY A 229 2.51 7.24 -13.69
CA GLY A 229 1.41 7.99 -13.12
C GLY A 229 1.81 8.76 -11.85
N MET A 230 2.58 8.14 -10.98
CA MET A 230 3.09 8.73 -9.75
C MET A 230 4.07 9.88 -10.06
N VAL A 231 5.09 9.65 -10.91
CA VAL A 231 6.10 10.67 -11.28
C VAL A 231 5.45 11.85 -11.99
N MET A 232 4.58 11.60 -12.98
CA MET A 232 3.87 12.67 -13.70
C MET A 232 2.98 13.49 -12.77
N GLY A 233 2.27 12.85 -11.83
CA GLY A 233 1.49 13.54 -10.80
C GLY A 233 2.35 14.45 -9.92
N LYS A 234 3.54 14.01 -9.53
CA LYS A 234 4.50 14.81 -8.76
C LYS A 234 5.06 15.99 -9.57
N LEU A 235 5.36 15.78 -10.85
CA LEU A 235 5.81 16.84 -11.76
C LEU A 235 4.74 17.93 -11.95
N VAL A 236 3.48 17.53 -12.14
CA VAL A 236 2.35 18.46 -12.24
C VAL A 236 2.19 19.28 -10.96
N ALA A 237 2.29 18.64 -9.80
CA ALA A 237 2.11 19.31 -8.51
C ALA A 237 3.31 20.20 -8.13
N GLY A 238 4.54 19.71 -8.35
CA GLY A 238 5.77 20.39 -7.94
C GLY A 238 6.25 21.45 -8.92
N ASN A 239 6.00 21.27 -10.21
CA ASN A 239 6.48 22.18 -11.25
C ASN A 239 5.46 22.34 -12.41
N PRO A 240 4.28 22.91 -12.13
CA PRO A 240 3.18 22.97 -13.10
C PRO A 240 3.50 23.76 -14.37
N SER A 241 4.31 24.81 -14.27
CA SER A 241 4.73 25.63 -15.41
C SER A 241 5.59 24.83 -16.38
N TRP A 242 6.61 24.15 -15.85
CA TRP A 242 7.48 23.28 -16.63
C TRP A 242 6.69 22.16 -17.30
N PHE A 243 5.79 21.51 -16.54
CA PHE A 243 5.00 20.42 -17.10
C PHE A 243 4.05 20.88 -18.21
N LYS A 244 3.45 22.06 -18.08
CA LYS A 244 2.59 22.64 -19.13
C LYS A 244 3.38 22.88 -20.43
N GLU A 245 4.60 23.34 -20.33
CA GLU A 245 5.48 23.63 -21.46
C GLU A 245 6.01 22.34 -22.12
N HIS A 246 6.46 21.37 -21.33
CA HIS A 246 7.17 20.16 -21.80
C HIS A 246 6.30 18.89 -21.81
N LYS A 247 4.98 19.00 -21.66
CA LYS A 247 4.08 17.84 -21.50
C LYS A 247 4.22 16.81 -22.62
N LYS A 248 4.30 17.26 -23.88
CA LYS A 248 4.35 16.35 -25.03
C LYS A 248 5.69 15.59 -25.09
N GLU A 249 6.78 16.32 -24.87
CA GLU A 249 8.14 15.79 -24.85
C GLU A 249 8.32 14.85 -23.67
N ALA A 250 7.94 15.24 -22.47
CA ALA A 250 8.03 14.41 -21.27
C ALA A 250 7.27 13.08 -21.43
N LEU A 251 6.10 13.09 -22.05
CA LEU A 251 5.32 11.87 -22.30
C LEU A 251 5.96 10.93 -23.34
N ARG A 252 6.80 11.44 -24.25
CA ARG A 252 7.45 10.68 -25.33
C ARG A 252 8.90 10.29 -25.03
N GLU A 253 9.55 11.01 -24.14
CA GLU A 253 10.98 10.90 -23.90
C GLU A 253 11.34 10.28 -22.57
N MET A 254 10.34 10.00 -21.73
CA MET A 254 10.52 9.29 -20.46
C MET A 254 9.90 7.90 -20.53
N TYR A 255 10.70 6.86 -20.34
CA TYR A 255 10.27 5.46 -20.34
C TYR A 255 10.41 4.89 -18.94
N PHE A 256 9.32 4.38 -18.41
CA PHE A 256 9.24 3.83 -17.06
C PHE A 256 9.17 2.31 -17.15
N LEU A 257 10.23 1.65 -16.71
CA LEU A 257 10.25 0.20 -16.65
C LEU A 257 9.54 -0.29 -15.38
N ASP A 258 9.08 -1.54 -15.42
CA ASP A 258 8.48 -2.18 -14.25
C ASP A 258 9.50 -2.31 -13.12
N ALA A 259 9.05 -2.10 -11.87
CA ALA A 259 9.88 -2.37 -10.72
C ALA A 259 9.66 -3.82 -10.27
N VAL A 260 10.73 -4.59 -10.31
CA VAL A 260 10.75 -6.00 -9.91
C VAL A 260 11.19 -6.14 -8.44
N PRO A 261 10.79 -7.22 -7.74
CA PRO A 261 11.20 -7.42 -6.36
C PRO A 261 12.73 -7.38 -6.19
N ASN A 262 13.18 -6.77 -5.10
CA ASN A 262 14.54 -6.83 -4.62
C ASN A 262 14.55 -7.61 -3.29
N HIS A 263 15.39 -8.61 -3.20
CA HIS A 263 15.53 -9.40 -1.97
C HIS A 263 16.98 -9.38 -1.51
N GLU A 264 17.21 -8.88 -0.31
CA GLU A 264 18.54 -8.78 0.30
C GLU A 264 19.59 -8.07 -0.60
N GLY A 265 19.16 -7.02 -1.30
CA GLY A 265 20.02 -6.28 -2.21
C GLY A 265 20.22 -6.90 -3.59
N LYS A 266 19.58 -8.03 -3.88
CA LYS A 266 19.62 -8.71 -5.20
C LYS A 266 18.36 -8.39 -5.99
N THR A 267 18.53 -7.76 -7.14
CA THR A 267 17.44 -7.57 -8.09
C THR A 267 17.17 -8.88 -8.82
N VAL A 268 15.91 -9.30 -8.81
CA VAL A 268 15.48 -10.53 -9.51
C VAL A 268 14.98 -10.19 -10.91
N ILE A 269 14.97 -11.18 -11.78
CA ILE A 269 14.43 -11.08 -13.14
C ILE A 269 13.13 -11.88 -13.26
N PRO A 270 12.23 -11.54 -14.21
CA PRO A 270 11.08 -12.39 -14.50
C PRO A 270 11.51 -13.81 -14.82
N SER A 271 10.79 -14.79 -14.26
CA SER A 271 11.15 -16.20 -14.46
C SER A 271 11.06 -16.62 -15.92
N ILE A 272 12.16 -17.13 -16.44
CA ILE A 272 12.26 -17.58 -17.82
C ILE A 272 11.74 -19.02 -17.88
N LYS A 273 10.88 -19.30 -18.87
CA LYS A 273 10.47 -20.70 -19.17
C LYS A 273 11.64 -21.44 -19.81
N GLY A 274 11.90 -22.67 -19.37
CA GLY A 274 12.96 -23.49 -19.94
C GLY A 274 14.04 -23.91 -18.95
N PHE A 275 13.78 -23.71 -17.68
CA PHE A 275 14.61 -24.24 -16.61
C PHE A 275 14.10 -25.59 -16.10
N TYR A 276 15.03 -26.51 -15.88
CA TYR A 276 14.79 -27.87 -15.43
C TYR A 276 15.73 -28.21 -14.31
N GLU A 277 15.30 -29.07 -13.40
CA GLU A 277 16.09 -29.57 -12.27
C GLU A 277 15.99 -31.09 -12.18
N LYS A 278 17.01 -31.74 -11.66
CA LYS A 278 16.90 -33.14 -11.28
C LYS A 278 15.91 -33.29 -10.14
N LYS A 279 15.26 -34.45 -10.03
CA LYS A 279 14.25 -34.72 -8.99
C LYS A 279 14.79 -34.56 -7.56
N ASP A 280 16.08 -34.75 -7.37
CA ASP A 280 16.80 -34.56 -6.09
C ASP A 280 17.28 -33.10 -5.87
N GLY A 281 17.04 -32.19 -6.81
CA GLY A 281 17.46 -30.78 -6.72
C GLY A 281 18.97 -30.57 -6.88
N SER A 282 19.74 -31.57 -7.27
CA SER A 282 21.21 -31.54 -7.29
C SER A 282 21.81 -30.84 -8.52
N ASP A 283 21.05 -30.72 -9.59
CA ASP A 283 21.54 -30.18 -10.85
C ASP A 283 20.46 -29.38 -11.59
N PHE A 284 20.88 -28.26 -12.15
CA PHE A 284 20.02 -27.33 -12.85
C PHE A 284 20.43 -27.21 -14.30
N GLN A 285 19.47 -27.33 -15.21
CA GLN A 285 19.68 -27.29 -16.65
C GLN A 285 18.79 -26.23 -17.30
N SER A 286 19.32 -25.56 -18.30
CA SER A 286 18.58 -24.57 -19.10
C SER A 286 18.60 -24.98 -20.57
N VAL A 287 17.43 -25.16 -21.17
CA VAL A 287 17.33 -25.44 -22.61
C VAL A 287 18.04 -24.37 -23.45
N LEU A 288 18.03 -23.11 -22.97
CA LEU A 288 18.68 -22.01 -23.70
C LEU A 288 20.20 -22.07 -23.66
N LYS A 289 20.79 -22.65 -22.58
CA LYS A 289 22.24 -22.78 -22.42
C LYS A 289 22.75 -24.11 -22.91
N ASP A 290 22.05 -25.19 -22.57
CA ASP A 290 22.55 -26.56 -22.73
C ASP A 290 22.03 -27.24 -24.00
N GLY A 291 21.03 -26.66 -24.67
CA GLY A 291 20.41 -27.16 -25.90
C GLY A 291 19.54 -28.40 -25.69
N GLU A 292 20.11 -29.47 -25.14
CA GLU A 292 19.42 -30.73 -24.84
C GLU A 292 19.35 -30.97 -23.33
N LEU A 293 18.25 -31.57 -22.90
CA LEU A 293 18.02 -31.90 -21.49
C LEU A 293 18.47 -33.33 -21.19
N SER A 294 19.11 -33.52 -20.04
CA SER A 294 19.44 -34.84 -19.53
C SER A 294 18.19 -35.66 -19.19
N PRO A 295 18.20 -36.99 -19.35
CA PRO A 295 17.08 -37.82 -18.89
C PRO A 295 16.80 -37.66 -17.39
N GLY A 296 15.54 -37.68 -17.02
CA GLY A 296 15.13 -37.66 -15.59
C GLY A 296 15.05 -36.28 -14.93
N VAL A 297 15.21 -35.20 -15.68
CA VAL A 297 14.94 -33.85 -15.18
C VAL A 297 13.43 -33.54 -15.24
N LYS A 298 12.96 -32.75 -14.29
CA LYS A 298 11.61 -32.16 -14.25
C LYS A 298 11.69 -30.65 -14.47
N ARG A 299 10.61 -30.05 -14.94
CA ARG A 299 10.54 -28.61 -14.99
C ARG A 299 10.73 -28.04 -13.58
N ALA A 300 11.62 -27.06 -13.44
CA ALA A 300 11.82 -26.40 -12.17
C ALA A 300 10.54 -25.70 -11.69
N GLY A 301 10.27 -25.73 -10.39
CA GLY A 301 9.14 -25.03 -9.79
C GLY A 301 9.29 -23.52 -10.06
N MET A 302 8.27 -22.88 -10.67
CA MET A 302 8.38 -21.50 -11.12
C MET A 302 7.67 -20.55 -10.17
N GLY A 303 8.45 -19.66 -9.53
CA GLY A 303 7.94 -18.39 -9.01
C GLY A 303 7.78 -17.36 -10.14
N SER A 304 7.21 -16.20 -9.86
CA SER A 304 7.05 -15.12 -10.86
C SER A 304 8.39 -14.51 -11.27
N PHE A 305 9.37 -14.54 -10.37
CA PHE A 305 10.71 -13.99 -10.54
C PHE A 305 11.77 -15.00 -10.12
N CYS A 306 12.99 -14.80 -10.57
CA CYS A 306 14.12 -15.65 -10.17
C CYS A 306 15.43 -14.86 -10.13
N SER A 307 16.38 -15.35 -9.33
CA SER A 307 17.80 -15.03 -9.43
C SER A 307 18.56 -16.25 -9.91
N ILE A 308 19.61 -16.04 -10.67
CA ILE A 308 20.48 -17.10 -11.17
C ILE A 308 21.79 -16.97 -10.42
N GLU A 309 22.13 -17.98 -9.61
CA GLU A 309 23.38 -18.08 -8.87
C GLU A 309 24.14 -19.31 -9.35
N GLU A 310 25.37 -19.12 -9.82
CA GLU A 310 26.26 -20.15 -10.37
C GLU A 310 25.59 -21.39 -11.00
N ASN A 311 25.02 -22.27 -10.19
CA ASN A 311 24.34 -23.49 -10.62
C ASN A 311 22.93 -23.66 -10.05
N ARG A 312 22.32 -22.59 -9.52
CA ARG A 312 20.98 -22.64 -8.92
C ARG A 312 20.11 -21.52 -9.45
N VAL A 313 18.83 -21.81 -9.63
CA VAL A 313 17.81 -20.78 -9.83
C VAL A 313 16.99 -20.69 -8.55
N ILE A 314 17.04 -19.52 -7.95
CA ILE A 314 16.25 -19.24 -6.76
C ILE A 314 15.01 -18.46 -7.19
N TYR A 315 13.83 -19.01 -6.92
CA TYR A 315 12.56 -18.38 -7.28
C TYR A 315 12.05 -17.48 -6.18
N TRP A 316 11.53 -16.37 -6.61
CA TRP A 316 10.98 -15.34 -5.74
C TRP A 316 9.56 -14.97 -6.15
N SER A 317 8.74 -14.64 -5.18
CA SER A 317 7.45 -14.02 -5.40
C SER A 317 7.26 -12.92 -4.37
N ALA A 318 6.71 -11.80 -4.79
CA ALA A 318 6.33 -10.76 -3.85
C ALA A 318 5.30 -11.32 -2.86
N LYS A 319 5.40 -10.95 -1.60
CA LYS A 319 4.41 -11.29 -0.58
C LYS A 319 3.12 -10.54 -0.86
N THR A 320 2.01 -11.25 -0.89
CA THR A 320 0.69 -10.71 -1.13
C THR A 320 -0.23 -11.03 0.03
N GLY A 321 -1.15 -10.13 0.31
CA GLY A 321 -2.22 -10.32 1.28
C GLY A 321 -3.58 -10.09 0.65
N GLY A 322 -4.66 -10.40 1.37
CA GLY A 322 -6.02 -10.20 0.91
C GLY A 322 -6.85 -9.43 1.93
N ILE A 323 -7.79 -8.64 1.44
CA ILE A 323 -8.75 -7.90 2.27
C ILE A 323 -10.15 -8.05 1.69
N THR A 324 -11.10 -8.39 2.56
CA THR A 324 -12.51 -8.35 2.20
C THR A 324 -13.07 -6.96 2.45
N ARG A 325 -13.83 -6.45 1.49
CA ARG A 325 -14.45 -5.13 1.53
C ARG A 325 -15.94 -5.26 1.28
N ILE A 326 -16.70 -4.36 1.91
CA ILE A 326 -18.14 -4.25 1.73
C ILE A 326 -18.41 -2.87 1.15
N ARG A 327 -18.99 -2.82 -0.03
CA ARG A 327 -19.49 -1.59 -0.63
C ARG A 327 -21.00 -1.54 -0.44
N LYS A 328 -21.49 -0.43 0.13
CA LYS A 328 -22.93 -0.13 0.12
C LYS A 328 -23.30 0.38 -1.27
N GLY A 329 -24.18 -0.32 -1.96
CA GLY A 329 -24.79 0.15 -3.19
C GLY A 329 -25.79 1.29 -2.92
N SER A 330 -26.38 1.84 -3.97
CA SER A 330 -27.44 2.86 -3.92
C SER A 330 -28.78 2.31 -3.41
N GLY A 331 -28.81 1.19 -2.70
CA GLY A 331 -29.97 0.52 -2.10
C GLY A 331 -29.55 -0.33 -0.91
N GLU A 332 -30.39 -1.30 -0.53
CA GLU A 332 -30.08 -2.26 0.54
C GLU A 332 -28.99 -3.28 0.18
N ASP A 333 -28.61 -3.36 -1.09
CA ASP A 333 -27.64 -4.31 -1.58
C ASP A 333 -26.22 -3.97 -1.12
N LYS A 334 -25.65 -4.85 -0.32
CA LYS A 334 -24.24 -4.81 0.09
C LYS A 334 -23.44 -5.71 -0.85
N LEU A 335 -22.55 -5.12 -1.62
CA LEU A 335 -21.60 -5.88 -2.45
C LEU A 335 -20.35 -6.17 -1.62
N MET A 336 -20.06 -7.45 -1.44
CA MET A 336 -18.83 -7.90 -0.79
C MET A 336 -17.85 -8.33 -1.89
N PHE A 337 -16.61 -7.84 -1.82
CA PHE A 337 -15.55 -8.21 -2.74
C PHE A 337 -14.22 -8.38 -2.01
N GLN A 338 -13.37 -9.20 -2.56
CA GLN A 338 -12.03 -9.46 -2.05
C GLN A 338 -11.01 -8.78 -2.96
N SER A 339 -10.07 -8.04 -2.36
CA SER A 339 -8.96 -7.41 -3.07
C SER A 339 -7.65 -7.92 -2.49
N HIS A 340 -6.74 -8.31 -3.38
CA HIS A 340 -5.38 -8.66 -3.02
C HIS A 340 -4.47 -7.44 -3.17
N TYR A 341 -3.37 -7.42 -2.41
CA TYR A 341 -2.40 -6.34 -2.37
C TYR A 341 -0.98 -6.88 -2.18
N LEU A 342 0.02 -6.11 -2.58
CA LEU A 342 1.41 -6.32 -2.18
C LEU A 342 1.57 -5.92 -0.72
N CYS A 343 2.16 -6.79 0.10
CA CYS A 343 2.42 -6.50 1.51
C CYS A 343 3.42 -5.35 1.69
N GLU A 344 3.42 -4.77 2.86
CA GLU A 344 4.39 -3.76 3.28
C GLU A 344 5.79 -4.34 3.52
N ASN A 345 6.77 -3.47 3.70
CA ASN A 345 8.19 -3.80 3.97
C ASN A 345 8.87 -4.61 2.86
N GLN A 346 8.43 -4.48 1.62
CA GLN A 346 9.08 -5.06 0.45
C GLN A 346 9.78 -3.98 -0.37
N GLU A 347 10.87 -4.37 -1.01
CA GLU A 347 11.63 -3.49 -1.90
C GLU A 347 11.49 -3.94 -3.34
N PHE A 348 11.40 -2.96 -4.23
CA PHE A 348 11.29 -3.15 -5.68
C PHE A 348 12.25 -2.21 -6.39
N ASP A 349 13.03 -2.72 -7.32
CA ASP A 349 13.97 -1.96 -8.14
C ASP A 349 13.46 -1.81 -9.58
N GLY A 350 13.63 -0.62 -10.15
CA GLY A 350 13.27 -0.34 -11.52
C GLY A 350 14.11 0.80 -12.12
N TYR A 351 13.85 1.10 -13.38
CA TYR A 351 14.62 2.10 -14.11
C TYR A 351 13.73 3.07 -14.86
N ILE A 352 14.17 4.32 -14.94
CA ILE A 352 13.58 5.35 -15.79
C ILE A 352 14.62 5.70 -16.86
N LEU A 353 14.28 5.48 -18.12
CA LEU A 353 15.13 5.83 -19.24
C LEU A 353 14.69 7.20 -19.80
N LEU A 354 15.63 8.08 -20.02
CA LEU A 354 15.40 9.47 -20.40
C LEU A 354 16.15 9.77 -21.71
N LYS A 355 15.43 10.25 -22.72
CA LYS A 355 16.08 10.78 -23.94
C LYS A 355 16.84 12.06 -23.66
N ASN A 356 16.24 12.93 -22.85
CA ASN A 356 16.89 14.15 -22.39
C ASN A 356 17.44 13.95 -20.97
N PRO A 357 18.79 14.00 -20.77
CA PRO A 357 19.41 13.79 -19.46
C PRO A 357 19.01 14.82 -18.41
N GLU A 358 18.65 16.04 -18.79
CA GLU A 358 18.25 17.10 -17.85
C GLU A 358 16.93 16.78 -17.14
N TYR A 359 16.09 15.90 -17.69
CA TYR A 359 14.85 15.46 -17.06
C TYR A 359 15.12 14.72 -15.74
N ALA A 360 16.30 14.12 -15.56
CA ALA A 360 16.70 13.49 -14.32
C ALA A 360 16.65 14.46 -13.13
N LYS A 361 17.18 15.67 -13.31
CA LYS A 361 17.16 16.71 -12.28
C LYS A 361 15.73 17.16 -11.95
N VAL A 362 14.91 17.30 -12.99
CA VAL A 362 13.51 17.75 -12.82
C VAL A 362 12.70 16.69 -12.05
N ILE A 363 12.90 15.40 -12.36
CA ILE A 363 12.27 14.30 -11.65
C ILE A 363 12.75 14.27 -10.19
N ALA A 364 14.06 14.31 -9.94
CA ALA A 364 14.64 14.26 -8.60
C ALA A 364 14.13 15.40 -7.70
N ASN A 365 14.09 16.61 -8.23
CA ASN A 365 13.60 17.80 -7.51
C ASN A 365 12.10 17.72 -7.19
N SER A 366 11.30 17.02 -8.01
CA SER A 366 9.86 16.97 -7.86
C SER A 366 9.38 15.77 -7.04
N LEU A 367 10.16 14.68 -6.99
CA LEU A 367 9.68 13.42 -6.45
C LEU A 367 9.65 13.38 -4.92
N GLY A 368 10.70 13.88 -4.25
CA GLY A 368 10.87 13.71 -2.80
C GLY A 368 11.06 12.23 -2.42
N LYS A 369 11.16 11.93 -1.12
CA LYS A 369 11.35 10.55 -0.63
C LYS A 369 10.05 9.76 -0.53
N GLU A 370 8.91 10.41 -0.27
CA GLU A 370 7.63 9.74 -0.10
C GLU A 370 6.81 9.81 -1.39
N CYS A 371 6.24 8.68 -1.77
CA CYS A 371 5.34 8.56 -2.90
C CYS A 371 4.14 7.68 -2.59
N TRP A 372 3.15 7.73 -3.48
CA TRP A 372 1.94 6.94 -3.38
C TRP A 372 1.74 6.20 -4.69
N VAL A 373 1.68 4.87 -4.62
CA VAL A 373 1.59 3.98 -5.77
C VAL A 373 0.33 3.11 -5.67
N GLY A 374 -0.27 2.78 -6.78
CA GLY A 374 -1.47 1.93 -6.84
C GLY A 374 -2.78 2.67 -6.55
N SER A 375 -3.83 1.90 -6.34
CA SER A 375 -5.18 2.37 -6.01
C SER A 375 -5.41 2.47 -4.49
N ASP A 376 -6.61 2.90 -4.11
CA ASP A 376 -7.09 2.95 -2.71
C ASP A 376 -6.20 3.75 -1.74
N ARG A 377 -5.45 4.70 -2.28
CA ARG A 377 -4.51 5.55 -1.52
C ARG A 377 -5.18 6.32 -0.36
N TYR A 378 -6.47 6.58 -0.48
CA TYR A 378 -7.27 7.28 0.55
C TYR A 378 -7.79 6.34 1.65
N GLU A 379 -7.58 5.03 1.51
CA GLU A 379 -8.03 4.00 2.44
C GLU A 379 -6.88 3.34 3.22
N GLY A 380 -5.70 3.95 3.19
CA GLY A 380 -4.52 3.47 3.92
C GLY A 380 -3.64 2.52 3.12
N PHE A 381 -3.70 2.60 1.78
CA PHE A 381 -2.85 1.82 0.87
C PHE A 381 -1.90 2.71 0.08
N GLY A 382 -0.82 2.12 -0.43
CA GLY A 382 0.03 2.68 -1.46
C GLY A 382 1.11 3.64 -1.02
N LYS A 383 1.30 3.90 0.29
CA LYS A 383 2.43 4.73 0.75
C LYS A 383 3.75 3.98 0.59
N CYS A 384 4.71 4.61 -0.05
CA CYS A 384 6.03 4.05 -0.32
C CYS A 384 7.12 5.10 -0.08
N GLU A 385 8.30 4.64 0.30
CA GLU A 385 9.53 5.41 0.22
C GLU A 385 10.19 5.14 -1.12
N ILE A 386 10.67 6.20 -1.80
CA ILE A 386 11.40 6.08 -3.06
C ILE A 386 12.78 6.72 -2.93
N THR A 387 13.79 6.00 -3.39
CA THR A 387 15.15 6.50 -3.56
C THR A 387 15.52 6.50 -5.04
N LEU A 388 16.28 7.50 -5.46
CA LEU A 388 16.76 7.65 -6.82
C LEU A 388 18.29 7.66 -6.80
N GLU A 389 18.88 6.94 -7.75
CA GLU A 389 20.32 6.91 -7.97
C GLU A 389 20.63 7.08 -9.45
N LYS A 390 21.75 7.74 -9.75
CA LYS A 390 22.29 7.80 -11.10
C LYS A 390 22.78 6.42 -11.50
N PHE A 391 22.29 5.88 -12.60
CA PHE A 391 22.75 4.62 -13.14
C PHE A 391 23.55 4.87 -14.42
N CYS A 392 24.84 4.55 -14.40
CA CYS A 392 25.69 4.60 -15.58
C CYS A 392 25.65 3.23 -16.28
N ILE A 393 24.89 3.14 -17.35
CA ILE A 393 24.98 1.98 -18.25
C ILE A 393 26.29 2.10 -19.00
N TYR A 394 27.34 1.40 -18.56
CA TYR A 394 28.56 1.24 -19.35
C TYR A 394 28.29 0.18 -20.43
N LEU A 395 27.66 0.59 -21.50
CA LEU A 395 27.56 -0.23 -22.72
C LEU A 395 28.67 0.25 -23.67
N PRO A 396 29.78 -0.50 -23.80
CA PRO A 396 30.92 -0.07 -24.63
C PRO A 396 30.60 0.07 -26.13
N PHE A 397 29.37 -0.19 -26.55
CA PHE A 397 28.94 -0.16 -27.94
C PHE A 397 27.86 0.88 -28.30
N LEU A 398 27.48 1.80 -27.40
CA LEU A 398 26.29 2.64 -27.61
C LEU A 398 26.56 4.15 -27.74
N HIS A 399 27.78 4.58 -28.04
CA HIS A 399 28.05 6.00 -28.23
C HIS A 399 27.50 6.61 -29.53
N SER A 400 27.02 5.79 -30.48
CA SER A 400 26.42 6.28 -31.73
C SER A 400 25.17 5.54 -32.21
N ALA A 401 24.77 4.46 -31.59
CA ALA A 401 23.68 3.59 -32.06
C ALA A 401 22.55 3.35 -31.07
N CYS A 402 22.53 4.00 -29.91
CA CYS A 402 21.58 3.71 -28.81
C CYS A 402 20.10 4.03 -29.11
N TRP A 403 19.84 4.70 -30.21
CA TRP A 403 18.49 5.18 -30.50
C TRP A 403 17.87 4.65 -31.81
N MET A 404 18.61 3.84 -32.58
CA MET A 404 18.14 3.46 -33.91
C MET A 404 17.49 2.06 -34.06
N ASN A 405 17.54 1.17 -33.07
CA ASN A 405 17.03 -0.20 -33.23
C ASN A 405 16.29 -0.78 -32.03
N TRP A 406 15.48 0.01 -31.32
CA TRP A 406 14.48 -0.55 -30.41
C TRP A 406 13.09 -0.45 -31.03
N GLU A 407 12.91 -0.98 -32.21
CA GLU A 407 11.62 -1.52 -32.62
C GLU A 407 11.48 -2.88 -31.94
N ILE A 408 10.97 -2.89 -30.72
CA ILE A 408 10.46 -4.11 -30.13
C ILE A 408 9.17 -4.41 -30.89
N HIS A 409 9.22 -5.37 -31.77
CA HIS A 409 8.04 -6.02 -32.29
C HIS A 409 7.29 -6.61 -31.09
N ALA A 410 6.26 -5.91 -30.65
CA ALA A 410 5.22 -6.47 -29.80
C ALA A 410 4.47 -7.49 -30.67
N ALA A 411 4.74 -8.77 -30.45
CA ALA A 411 3.90 -9.87 -30.88
C ALA A 411 3.03 -10.29 -29.68
#